data_6b823b465471bdafa75c0ea2ae44bd61
#
_entry.id   6b823b465471bdafa75c0ea2ae44bd61
#
_cell.length_a   1.000
_cell.length_b   1.000
_cell.length_c   1.000
_cell.angle_alpha   90.00
_cell.angle_beta   90.00
_cell.angle_gamma   90.00
#
_symmetry.space_group_name_H-M   'P 1'
#
loop_
_entity.id
_entity.type
_entity.pdbx_description
1 polymer ?
#
loop_
_entity_poly.entity_id
_entity_poly.type
_entity_poly.pdbx_seq_one_letter_code
_entity_poly.pdbx_strand_id
1 'polypeptide(L)'
;VRLAPDAPPDARLAQIRSRMRQGVYNELRSVELIAAWIPHVPEREIRDLLPGQLDDEHRHYRALRQRLIDLGEDPDAYRPLPEWEALFDWLVACRTRPTLEKLAMFQFAGETQSCDGFETLIALARDVDPETAELYATRILPDEYRHAAIGRRALLQLADTPELQERARDACREMNERVFSAYRAHRARADRGE
;
A
#
# COMPACT_ATOMS: atom_id res chain seq x y z
N VAL A 1 -12.66 -3.61 10.30
CA VAL A 1 -14.01 -3.98 9.88
C VAL A 1 -14.26 -3.31 8.52
N ARG A 2 -14.57 -4.09 7.46
CA ARG A 2 -15.10 -3.50 6.22
C ARG A 2 -16.56 -3.10 6.50
N LEU A 3 -16.85 -1.80 6.49
CA LEU A 3 -18.23 -1.37 6.44
C LEU A 3 -18.82 -1.68 5.06
N ALA A 4 -20.08 -2.05 5.05
CA ALA A 4 -20.84 -2.17 3.82
C ALA A 4 -21.17 -0.77 3.26
N PRO A 5 -21.36 -0.63 1.94
CA PRO A 5 -21.71 0.66 1.34
C PRO A 5 -23.03 1.26 1.86
N ASP A 6 -23.91 0.44 2.44
CA ASP A 6 -25.17 0.83 3.06
C ASP A 6 -25.06 1.19 4.55
N ALA A 7 -23.86 1.16 5.13
CA ALA A 7 -23.62 1.62 6.50
C ALA A 7 -23.96 3.13 6.65
N PRO A 8 -24.33 3.58 7.88
CA PRO A 8 -24.64 4.97 8.15
C PRO A 8 -23.54 5.93 7.66
N PRO A 9 -23.89 7.11 7.10
CA PRO A 9 -22.92 8.08 6.55
C PRO A 9 -21.78 8.42 7.52
N ASP A 10 -22.09 8.70 8.79
CA ASP A 10 -21.08 9.05 9.79
C ASP A 10 -20.08 7.90 10.05
N ALA A 11 -20.55 6.66 10.05
CA ALA A 11 -19.68 5.48 10.21
C ALA A 11 -18.77 5.31 8.99
N ARG A 12 -19.30 5.55 7.78
CA ARG A 12 -18.51 5.53 6.55
C ARG A 12 -17.45 6.63 6.55
N LEU A 13 -17.81 7.86 6.91
CA LEU A 13 -16.85 8.98 7.03
C LEU A 13 -15.74 8.68 8.04
N ALA A 14 -16.09 8.16 9.22
CA ALA A 14 -15.10 7.76 10.22
C ALA A 14 -14.12 6.71 9.68
N GLN A 15 -14.63 5.72 8.94
CA GLN A 15 -13.77 4.70 8.31
C GLN A 15 -12.89 5.27 7.19
N ILE A 16 -13.42 6.15 6.34
CA ILE A 16 -12.67 6.83 5.28
C ILE A 16 -11.51 7.61 5.89
N ARG A 17 -11.77 8.44 6.90
CA ARG A 17 -10.74 9.21 7.61
C ARG A 17 -9.67 8.31 8.25
N SER A 18 -10.09 7.22 8.88
CA SER A 18 -9.16 6.25 9.47
C SER A 18 -8.24 5.63 8.42
N ARG A 19 -8.78 5.25 7.25
CA ARG A 19 -8.00 4.71 6.13
C ARG A 19 -7.06 5.75 5.53
N MET A 20 -7.51 7.00 5.41
CA MET A 20 -6.66 8.08 4.90
C MET A 20 -5.47 8.37 5.82
N ARG A 21 -5.68 8.37 7.16
CA ARG A 21 -4.55 8.51 8.11
C ARG A 21 -3.54 7.38 7.97
N GLN A 22 -4.02 6.14 7.84
CA GLN A 22 -3.15 4.99 7.54
C GLN A 22 -2.49 5.14 6.17
N GLY A 23 -3.22 5.64 5.17
CA GLY A 23 -2.70 5.93 3.83
C GLY A 23 -1.52 6.89 3.88
N VAL A 24 -1.64 8.03 4.56
CA VAL A 24 -0.53 8.99 4.73
C VAL A 24 0.74 8.32 5.27
N TYR A 25 0.59 7.44 6.25
CA TYR A 25 1.71 6.68 6.80
C TYR A 25 2.27 5.70 5.76
N ASN A 26 1.41 4.94 5.09
CA ASN A 26 1.83 3.93 4.12
C ASN A 26 2.60 4.55 2.95
N GLU A 27 2.09 5.63 2.37
CA GLU A 27 2.73 6.32 1.25
C GLU A 27 4.14 6.81 1.62
N LEU A 28 4.31 7.41 2.80
CA LEU A 28 5.62 7.82 3.27
C LEU A 28 6.57 6.63 3.46
N ARG A 29 6.08 5.52 4.03
CA ARG A 29 6.87 4.29 4.21
C ARG A 29 7.20 3.64 2.87
N SER A 30 6.33 3.74 1.86
CA SER A 30 6.60 3.28 0.49
C SER A 30 7.73 4.07 -0.15
N VAL A 31 7.78 5.40 0.04
CA VAL A 31 8.91 6.24 -0.39
C VAL A 31 10.22 5.75 0.22
N GLU A 32 10.26 5.55 1.55
CA GLU A 32 11.45 5.07 2.26
C GLU A 32 11.89 3.68 1.79
N LEU A 33 10.93 2.78 1.60
CA LEU A 33 11.13 1.43 1.13
C LEU A 33 11.75 1.40 -0.27
N ILE A 34 11.14 2.11 -1.22
CA ILE A 34 11.60 2.15 -2.61
C ILE A 34 12.99 2.78 -2.69
N ALA A 35 13.23 3.88 -1.96
CA ALA A 35 14.54 4.51 -1.87
C ALA A 35 15.62 3.55 -1.35
N ALA A 36 15.29 2.74 -0.34
CA ALA A 36 16.20 1.73 0.19
C ALA A 36 16.46 0.57 -0.78
N TRP A 37 15.51 0.26 -1.66
CA TRP A 37 15.63 -0.87 -2.59
C TRP A 37 16.34 -0.54 -3.89
N ILE A 38 16.21 0.68 -4.43
CA ILE A 38 16.82 1.11 -5.71
C ILE A 38 18.30 0.72 -5.83
N PRO A 39 19.19 0.98 -4.83
CA PRO A 39 20.60 0.63 -4.94
C PRO A 39 20.87 -0.88 -5.01
N HIS A 40 19.88 -1.70 -4.64
CA HIS A 40 19.98 -3.15 -4.57
C HIS A 40 19.19 -3.87 -5.69
N VAL A 41 18.86 -3.18 -6.77
CA VAL A 41 18.23 -3.74 -7.98
C VAL A 41 19.25 -3.67 -9.12
N PRO A 42 19.93 -4.79 -9.43
CA PRO A 42 20.95 -4.81 -10.49
C PRO A 42 20.36 -4.74 -11.90
N GLU A 43 19.12 -5.18 -12.09
CA GLU A 43 18.43 -5.18 -13.38
C GLU A 43 18.06 -3.75 -13.78
N ARG A 44 18.82 -3.18 -14.70
CA ARG A 44 18.73 -1.76 -15.08
C ARG A 44 17.32 -1.37 -15.52
N GLU A 45 16.70 -2.17 -16.38
CA GLU A 45 15.37 -1.87 -16.92
C GLU A 45 14.28 -1.81 -15.84
N ILE A 46 14.44 -2.61 -14.77
CA ILE A 46 13.54 -2.61 -13.62
C ILE A 46 13.87 -1.45 -12.69
N ARG A 47 15.17 -1.28 -12.39
CA ARG A 47 15.64 -0.20 -11.51
C ARG A 47 15.20 1.18 -12.02
N ASP A 48 15.25 1.40 -13.32
CA ASP A 48 14.91 2.68 -13.96
C ASP A 48 13.39 3.03 -13.86
N LEU A 49 12.53 2.07 -13.47
CA LEU A 49 11.11 2.30 -13.20
C LEU A 49 10.83 2.79 -11.76
N LEU A 50 11.66 2.37 -10.80
CA LEU A 50 11.40 2.61 -9.38
C LEU A 50 11.44 4.09 -8.96
N PRO A 51 12.30 4.97 -9.51
CA PRO A 51 12.25 6.39 -9.21
C PRO A 51 10.93 7.06 -9.58
N GLY A 52 10.28 6.62 -10.66
CA GLY A 52 8.95 7.11 -11.04
C GLY A 52 7.90 6.73 -10.01
N GLN A 53 7.90 5.48 -9.55
CA GLN A 53 7.02 5.03 -8.47
C GLN A 53 7.27 5.83 -7.18
N LEU A 54 8.54 6.03 -6.79
CA LEU A 54 8.89 6.80 -5.60
C LEU A 54 8.30 8.23 -5.65
N ASP A 55 8.36 8.90 -6.81
CA ASP A 55 7.76 10.24 -6.99
C ASP A 55 6.23 10.18 -6.89
N ASP A 56 5.59 9.14 -7.43
CA ASP A 56 4.15 8.92 -7.32
C ASP A 56 3.74 8.76 -5.83
N GLU A 57 4.41 7.89 -5.05
CA GLU A 57 4.13 7.69 -3.62
C GLU A 57 4.28 8.99 -2.81
N HIS A 58 5.33 9.79 -3.12
CA HIS A 58 5.50 11.08 -2.46
C HIS A 58 4.39 12.08 -2.83
N ARG A 59 3.89 12.05 -4.07
CA ARG A 59 2.74 12.87 -4.49
C ARG A 59 1.45 12.41 -3.80
N HIS A 60 1.22 11.10 -3.66
CA HIS A 60 0.10 10.51 -2.92
C HIS A 60 0.15 10.93 -1.45
N TYR A 61 1.30 10.76 -0.79
CA TYR A 61 1.52 11.24 0.58
C TYR A 61 1.08 12.69 0.78
N ARG A 62 1.55 13.59 -0.09
CA ARG A 62 1.21 15.02 0.00
C ARG A 62 -0.28 15.27 -0.23
N ALA A 63 -0.88 14.60 -1.20
CA ALA A 63 -2.29 14.75 -1.54
C ALA A 63 -3.21 14.27 -0.41
N LEU A 64 -2.93 13.09 0.16
CA LEU A 64 -3.68 12.55 1.29
C LEU A 64 -3.53 13.41 2.55
N ARG A 65 -2.31 13.88 2.82
CA ARG A 65 -2.03 14.79 3.92
C ARG A 65 -2.82 16.09 3.80
N GLN A 66 -2.83 16.71 2.62
CA GLN A 66 -3.61 17.92 2.38
C GLN A 66 -5.11 17.65 2.56
N ARG A 67 -5.62 16.54 2.02
CA ARG A 67 -7.04 16.20 2.16
C ARG A 67 -7.47 16.01 3.62
N LEU A 68 -6.63 15.41 4.47
CA LEU A 68 -6.90 15.31 5.91
C LEU A 68 -6.98 16.70 6.57
N ILE A 69 -6.07 17.62 6.22
CA ILE A 69 -6.09 19.01 6.70
C ILE A 69 -7.39 19.70 6.29
N ASP A 70 -7.83 19.55 5.03
CA ASP A 70 -9.06 20.13 4.51
C ASP A 70 -10.31 19.58 5.25
N LEU A 71 -10.22 18.36 5.77
CA LEU A 71 -11.24 17.73 6.62
C LEU A 71 -11.15 18.11 8.11
N GLY A 72 -10.25 19.04 8.47
CA GLY A 72 -10.03 19.47 9.85
C GLY A 72 -9.29 18.46 10.73
N GLU A 73 -8.58 17.51 10.11
CA GLU A 73 -7.80 16.48 10.81
C GLU A 73 -6.34 16.91 10.94
N ASP A 74 -5.66 16.43 11.98
CA ASP A 74 -4.21 16.53 12.10
C ASP A 74 -3.54 15.28 11.49
N PRO A 75 -2.90 15.38 10.32
CA PRO A 75 -2.26 14.24 9.67
C PRO A 75 -1.07 13.69 10.46
N ASP A 76 -0.50 14.47 11.39
CA ASP A 76 0.65 14.07 12.21
C ASP A 76 0.22 13.40 13.54
N ALA A 77 -1.08 13.40 13.86
CA ALA A 77 -1.62 12.75 15.05
C ALA A 77 -1.69 11.22 14.93
N TYR A 78 -1.64 10.68 13.72
CA TYR A 78 -1.74 9.22 13.50
C TYR A 78 -0.55 8.48 14.10
N ARG A 79 -0.84 7.39 14.80
CA ARG A 79 0.16 6.44 15.30
C ARG A 79 -0.14 5.08 14.69
N PRO A 80 0.77 4.54 13.87
CA PRO A 80 0.59 3.23 13.28
C PRO A 80 0.59 2.15 14.36
N LEU A 81 -0.03 1.03 14.04
CA LEU A 81 0.07 -0.16 14.88
C LEU A 81 1.48 -0.73 14.82
N PRO A 82 2.02 -1.25 15.93
CA PRO A 82 3.35 -1.86 15.96
C PRO A 82 3.53 -2.96 14.90
N GLU A 83 2.49 -3.73 14.60
CA GLU A 83 2.53 -4.78 13.59
C GLU A 83 2.64 -4.20 12.17
N TRP A 84 2.11 -3.00 11.95
CA TRP A 84 2.20 -2.30 10.68
C TRP A 84 3.57 -1.65 10.49
N GLU A 85 4.13 -1.07 11.54
CA GLU A 85 5.53 -0.61 11.55
C GLU A 85 6.48 -1.76 11.28
N ALA A 86 6.33 -2.89 12.00
CA ALA A 86 7.15 -4.09 11.82
C ALA A 86 7.07 -4.66 10.39
N LEU A 87 5.92 -4.55 9.70
CA LEU A 87 5.78 -4.96 8.31
C LEU A 87 6.69 -4.14 7.40
N PHE A 88 6.66 -2.81 7.51
CA PHE A 88 7.51 -1.94 6.69
C PHE A 88 8.99 -2.07 7.04
N ASP A 89 9.34 -2.20 8.31
CA ASP A 89 10.72 -2.43 8.74
C ASP A 89 11.26 -3.74 8.17
N TRP A 90 10.46 -4.79 8.15
CA TRP A 90 10.81 -6.04 7.50
C TRP A 90 11.00 -5.87 5.99
N LEU A 91 10.10 -5.16 5.29
CA LEU A 91 10.23 -4.88 3.86
C LEU A 91 11.54 -4.12 3.56
N VAL A 92 11.87 -3.10 4.35
CA VAL A 92 13.16 -2.38 4.23
C VAL A 92 14.34 -3.30 4.47
N ALA A 93 14.26 -4.21 5.47
CA ALA A 93 15.31 -5.20 5.72
C ALA A 93 15.49 -6.20 4.57
N CYS A 94 14.45 -6.43 3.76
CA CYS A 94 14.50 -7.26 2.56
C CYS A 94 15.29 -6.63 1.39
N ARG A 95 15.87 -5.44 1.54
CA ARG A 95 16.57 -4.72 0.45
C ARG A 95 17.64 -5.55 -0.28
N THR A 96 18.29 -6.49 0.40
CA THR A 96 19.32 -7.37 -0.16
C THR A 96 18.78 -8.67 -0.77
N ARG A 97 17.49 -8.94 -0.68
CA ARG A 97 16.87 -10.10 -1.36
C ARG A 97 16.96 -9.94 -2.88
N PRO A 98 16.89 -11.03 -3.65
CA PRO A 98 16.77 -10.96 -5.11
C PRO A 98 15.65 -10.04 -5.56
N THR A 99 15.86 -9.34 -6.67
CA THR A 99 14.87 -8.40 -7.24
C THR A 99 13.52 -9.06 -7.46
N LEU A 100 13.51 -10.29 -7.99
CA LEU A 100 12.30 -11.08 -8.19
C LEU A 100 11.44 -11.17 -6.92
N GLU A 101 12.05 -11.53 -5.79
CA GLU A 101 11.33 -11.68 -4.52
C GLU A 101 10.81 -10.33 -4.00
N LYS A 102 11.65 -9.29 -4.03
CA LYS A 102 11.26 -7.93 -3.61
C LYS A 102 10.04 -7.45 -4.37
N LEU A 103 10.09 -7.51 -5.70
CA LEU A 103 9.01 -7.00 -6.54
C LEU A 103 7.77 -7.91 -6.52
N ALA A 104 7.92 -9.21 -6.27
CA ALA A 104 6.81 -10.10 -6.01
C ALA A 104 6.05 -9.73 -4.72
N MET A 105 6.79 -9.38 -3.66
CA MET A 105 6.22 -8.97 -2.37
C MET A 105 5.49 -7.63 -2.44
N PHE A 106 6.17 -6.59 -2.88
CA PHE A 106 5.63 -5.23 -2.78
C PHE A 106 4.88 -4.82 -4.05
N GLN A 107 5.56 -4.64 -5.19
CA GLN A 107 4.93 -4.13 -6.40
C GLN A 107 3.86 -5.06 -6.98
N PHE A 108 3.98 -6.39 -6.79
CA PHE A 108 2.93 -7.29 -7.28
C PHE A 108 1.88 -7.59 -6.21
N ALA A 109 2.24 -8.21 -5.10
CA ALA A 109 1.26 -8.61 -4.09
C ALA A 109 0.71 -7.42 -3.29
N GLY A 110 1.58 -6.50 -2.85
CA GLY A 110 1.20 -5.32 -2.08
C GLY A 110 0.34 -4.36 -2.88
N GLU A 111 0.80 -3.91 -4.05
CA GLU A 111 0.08 -2.93 -4.87
C GLU A 111 -1.24 -3.48 -5.43
N THR A 112 -1.30 -4.78 -5.75
CA THR A 112 -2.57 -5.41 -6.13
C THR A 112 -3.60 -5.33 -4.99
N GLN A 113 -3.17 -5.55 -3.73
CA GLN A 113 -4.06 -5.40 -2.57
C GLN A 113 -4.44 -3.93 -2.32
N SER A 114 -3.52 -3.00 -2.58
CA SER A 114 -3.79 -1.55 -2.50
C SER A 114 -4.87 -1.15 -3.50
N CYS A 115 -4.79 -1.60 -4.75
CA CYS A 115 -5.82 -1.36 -5.77
C CYS A 115 -7.21 -1.79 -5.30
N ASP A 116 -7.36 -3.05 -4.83
CA ASP A 116 -8.64 -3.57 -4.30
C ASP A 116 -9.14 -2.75 -3.10
N GLY A 117 -8.20 -2.32 -2.25
CA GLY A 117 -8.48 -1.47 -1.09
C GLY A 117 -9.01 -0.10 -1.49
N PHE A 118 -8.40 0.54 -2.48
CA PHE A 118 -8.79 1.87 -2.97
C PHE A 118 -10.09 1.85 -3.76
N GLU A 119 -10.36 0.84 -4.59
CA GLU A 119 -11.68 0.64 -5.21
C GLU A 119 -12.78 0.57 -4.16
N THR A 120 -12.54 -0.18 -3.08
CA THR A 120 -13.49 -0.28 -1.96
C THR A 120 -13.67 1.07 -1.26
N LEU A 121 -12.59 1.85 -1.06
CA LEU A 121 -12.65 3.17 -0.43
C LEU A 121 -13.41 4.17 -1.31
N ILE A 122 -13.14 4.18 -2.62
CA ILE A 122 -13.85 5.01 -3.60
C ILE A 122 -15.37 4.72 -3.55
N ALA A 123 -15.76 3.44 -3.57
CA ALA A 123 -17.16 3.05 -3.47
C ALA A 123 -17.80 3.50 -2.16
N LEU A 124 -17.07 3.44 -1.04
CA LEU A 124 -17.53 3.85 0.27
C LEU A 124 -17.69 5.38 0.38
N ALA A 125 -16.82 6.14 -0.30
CA ALA A 125 -16.77 7.60 -0.21
C ALA A 125 -17.70 8.33 -1.18
N ARG A 126 -18.10 7.70 -2.28
CA ARG A 126 -18.72 8.33 -3.45
C ARG A 126 -19.85 9.30 -3.15
N ASP A 127 -20.71 9.00 -2.20
CA ASP A 127 -21.90 9.79 -1.85
C ASP A 127 -21.78 10.53 -0.51
N VAL A 128 -20.77 10.22 0.32
CA VAL A 128 -20.57 10.85 1.64
C VAL A 128 -19.35 11.78 1.70
N ASP A 129 -18.37 11.54 0.83
CA ASP A 129 -17.17 12.36 0.67
C ASP A 129 -16.67 12.28 -0.77
N PRO A 130 -17.38 12.89 -1.73
CA PRO A 130 -17.10 12.79 -3.16
C PRO A 130 -15.71 13.33 -3.53
N GLU A 131 -15.18 14.32 -2.81
CA GLU A 131 -13.84 14.86 -3.06
C GLU A 131 -12.75 13.85 -2.73
N THR A 132 -12.90 13.07 -1.65
CA THR A 132 -11.99 11.97 -1.33
C THR A 132 -12.15 10.85 -2.37
N ALA A 133 -13.37 10.51 -2.79
CA ALA A 133 -13.58 9.53 -3.86
C ALA A 133 -12.87 9.93 -5.16
N GLU A 134 -13.01 11.20 -5.56
CA GLU A 134 -12.37 11.76 -6.76
C GLU A 134 -10.84 11.74 -6.65
N LEU A 135 -10.28 12.15 -5.50
CA LEU A 135 -8.83 12.09 -5.24
C LEU A 135 -8.27 10.70 -5.49
N TYR A 136 -8.89 9.68 -4.88
CA TYR A 136 -8.43 8.30 -5.06
C TYR A 136 -8.66 7.79 -6.49
N ALA A 137 -9.81 8.08 -7.10
CA ALA A 137 -10.16 7.58 -8.42
C ALA A 137 -9.29 8.16 -9.55
N THR A 138 -8.86 9.43 -9.43
CA THR A 138 -8.20 10.15 -10.54
C THR A 138 -6.72 10.35 -10.35
N ARG A 139 -6.21 10.31 -9.10
CA ARG A 139 -4.82 10.62 -8.79
C ARG A 139 -4.04 9.44 -8.22
N ILE A 140 -4.68 8.60 -7.38
CA ILE A 140 -3.97 7.53 -6.67
C ILE A 140 -4.14 6.21 -7.42
N LEU A 141 -5.35 5.71 -7.57
CA LEU A 141 -5.61 4.39 -8.14
C LEU A 141 -5.01 4.14 -9.54
N PRO A 142 -4.98 5.12 -10.48
CA PRO A 142 -4.31 4.92 -11.78
C PRO A 142 -2.80 4.68 -11.64
N ASP A 143 -2.15 5.31 -10.66
CA ASP A 143 -0.73 5.13 -10.38
C ASP A 143 -0.48 3.75 -9.75
N GLU A 144 -1.33 3.31 -8.82
CA GLU A 144 -1.25 1.98 -8.19
C GLU A 144 -1.35 0.84 -9.21
N TYR A 145 -2.22 0.97 -10.21
CA TYR A 145 -2.26 0.00 -11.31
C TYR A 145 -0.94 -0.04 -12.09
N ARG A 146 -0.26 1.11 -12.26
CA ARG A 146 1.08 1.14 -12.89
C ARG A 146 2.12 0.49 -11.99
N HIS A 147 2.07 0.72 -10.68
CA HIS A 147 2.97 0.10 -9.70
C HIS A 147 2.82 -1.44 -9.70
N ALA A 148 1.59 -1.94 -9.66
CA ALA A 148 1.31 -3.37 -9.80
C ALA A 148 1.82 -3.94 -11.14
N ALA A 149 1.72 -3.15 -12.23
CA ALA A 149 2.25 -3.53 -13.54
C ALA A 149 3.79 -3.62 -13.56
N ILE A 150 4.52 -2.81 -12.77
CA ILE A 150 5.97 -2.95 -12.58
C ILE A 150 6.28 -4.33 -12.00
N GLY A 151 5.58 -4.72 -10.92
CA GLY A 151 5.73 -6.05 -10.31
C GLY A 151 5.46 -7.17 -11.31
N ARG A 152 4.34 -7.09 -12.04
CA ARG A 152 4.00 -8.07 -13.08
C ARG A 152 5.09 -8.18 -14.16
N ARG A 153 5.61 -7.03 -14.65
CA ARG A 153 6.70 -7.00 -15.63
C ARG A 153 7.94 -7.70 -15.10
N ALA A 154 8.33 -7.42 -13.86
CA ALA A 154 9.47 -8.05 -13.23
C ALA A 154 9.29 -9.58 -13.11
N LEU A 155 8.10 -10.05 -12.72
CA LEU A 155 7.81 -11.48 -12.65
C LEU A 155 7.93 -12.15 -14.02
N LEU A 156 7.37 -11.53 -15.08
CA LEU A 156 7.45 -12.06 -16.45
C LEU A 156 8.88 -12.09 -17.00
N GLN A 157 9.74 -11.17 -16.56
CA GLN A 157 11.13 -11.07 -17.03
C GLN A 157 12.07 -11.96 -16.25
N LEU A 158 11.86 -12.14 -14.94
CA LEU A 158 12.82 -12.77 -14.03
C LEU A 158 12.44 -14.18 -13.60
N ALA A 159 11.16 -14.59 -13.73
CA ALA A 159 10.68 -15.90 -13.30
C ALA A 159 10.58 -16.87 -14.50
N ASP A 160 11.68 -17.09 -15.19
CA ASP A 160 11.76 -17.88 -16.43
C ASP A 160 11.91 -19.40 -16.17
N THR A 161 12.16 -19.83 -14.93
CA THR A 161 12.20 -21.23 -14.54
C THR A 161 11.15 -21.60 -13.50
N PRO A 162 10.74 -22.89 -13.38
CA PRO A 162 9.82 -23.33 -12.34
C PRO A 162 10.29 -22.98 -10.92
N GLU A 163 11.59 -23.05 -10.66
CA GLU A 163 12.18 -22.74 -9.36
C GLU A 163 12.05 -21.24 -9.03
N LEU A 164 12.29 -20.36 -10.01
CA LEU A 164 12.12 -18.92 -9.83
C LEU A 164 10.64 -18.53 -9.69
N GLN A 165 9.74 -19.20 -10.39
CA GLN A 165 8.30 -19.03 -10.24
C GLN A 165 7.83 -19.44 -8.84
N GLU A 166 8.37 -20.55 -8.28
CA GLU A 166 8.04 -20.95 -6.90
C GLU A 166 8.57 -19.93 -5.89
N ARG A 167 9.80 -19.45 -6.05
CA ARG A 167 10.36 -18.39 -5.18
C ARG A 167 9.50 -17.11 -5.21
N ALA A 168 9.00 -16.72 -6.38
CA ALA A 168 8.10 -15.57 -6.50
C ALA A 168 6.77 -15.83 -5.76
N ARG A 169 6.19 -17.04 -5.90
CA ARG A 169 4.97 -17.44 -5.17
C ARG A 169 5.18 -17.44 -3.67
N ASP A 170 6.34 -17.95 -3.20
CA ASP A 170 6.70 -17.95 -1.78
C ASP A 170 6.79 -16.53 -1.23
N ALA A 171 7.45 -15.62 -1.97
CA ALA A 171 7.56 -14.23 -1.60
C ALA A 171 6.19 -13.54 -1.50
N CYS A 172 5.29 -13.78 -2.46
CA CYS A 172 3.90 -13.29 -2.38
C CYS A 172 3.16 -13.87 -1.17
N ARG A 173 3.31 -15.17 -0.88
CA ARG A 173 2.69 -15.80 0.31
C ARG A 173 3.21 -15.16 1.59
N GLU A 174 4.52 -14.97 1.72
CA GLU A 174 5.13 -14.34 2.90
C GLU A 174 4.59 -12.93 3.12
N MET A 175 4.48 -12.12 2.07
CA MET A 175 3.89 -10.78 2.14
C MET A 175 2.45 -10.83 2.61
N ASN A 176 1.61 -11.68 1.98
CA ASN A 176 0.20 -11.81 2.31
C ASN A 176 0.00 -12.25 3.77
N GLU A 177 0.77 -13.23 4.24
CA GLU A 177 0.70 -13.72 5.62
C GLU A 177 1.01 -12.62 6.64
N ARG A 178 2.02 -11.77 6.37
CA ARG A 178 2.39 -10.64 7.22
C ARG A 178 1.31 -9.56 7.24
N VAL A 179 0.78 -9.20 6.08
CA VAL A 179 -0.33 -8.25 5.98
C VAL A 179 -1.56 -8.76 6.72
N PHE A 180 -1.96 -10.01 6.49
CA PHE A 180 -3.09 -10.61 7.21
C PHE A 180 -2.84 -10.73 8.72
N SER A 181 -1.60 -10.99 9.14
CA SER A 181 -1.24 -11.01 10.55
C SER A 181 -1.42 -9.63 11.20
N ALA A 182 -0.96 -8.56 10.55
CA ALA A 182 -1.15 -7.19 11.01
C ALA A 182 -2.64 -6.82 11.12
N TYR A 183 -3.46 -7.18 10.12
CA TYR A 183 -4.91 -6.96 10.18
C TYR A 183 -5.60 -7.75 11.30
N ARG A 184 -5.20 -9.01 11.55
CA ARG A 184 -5.75 -9.80 12.66
C ARG A 184 -5.40 -9.19 14.02
N ALA A 185 -4.18 -8.72 14.20
CA ALA A 185 -3.76 -8.05 15.42
C ALA A 185 -4.56 -6.76 15.65
N HIS A 186 -4.75 -5.95 14.60
CA HIS A 186 -5.61 -4.76 14.67
C HIS A 186 -7.03 -5.10 15.11
N ARG A 187 -7.64 -6.12 14.51
CA ARG A 187 -8.99 -6.56 14.87
C ARG A 187 -9.08 -7.02 16.33
N ALA A 188 -8.11 -7.82 16.77
CA ALA A 188 -8.06 -8.30 18.14
C ALA A 188 -7.94 -7.18 19.19
N ARG A 189 -7.23 -6.07 18.87
CA ARG A 189 -7.19 -4.87 19.73
C ARG A 189 -8.52 -4.14 19.76
N ALA A 190 -9.12 -3.92 18.58
CA ALA A 190 -10.43 -3.28 18.48
C ALA A 190 -11.50 -4.04 19.29
N ASP A 191 -11.46 -5.38 19.26
CA ASP A 191 -12.38 -6.23 20.02
C ASP A 191 -12.15 -6.14 21.56
N ARG A 192 -10.94 -5.72 22.00
CA ARG A 192 -10.62 -5.44 23.42
C ARG A 192 -10.83 -3.98 23.83
N GLY A 193 -11.20 -3.09 22.89
CA GLY A 193 -11.39 -1.66 23.14
C GLY A 193 -10.08 -0.87 23.31
N GLU A 194 -8.98 -1.36 22.75
CA GLU A 194 -7.65 -0.72 22.76
C GLU A 194 -7.45 0.19 21.55
#